data_637c002d4a493a39545c6216703ede6e
#
_entry.id   637c002d4a493a39545c6216703ede6e
#
_cell.length_a   1.000
_cell.length_b   1.000
_cell.length_c   1.000
_cell.angle_alpha   90.00
_cell.angle_beta   90.00
_cell.angle_gamma   90.00
#
_symmetry.space_group_name_H-M   'P 1'
#
loop_
_entity.id
_entity.type
_entity.pdbx_description
1 polymer ?
#
loop_
_entity_poly.entity_id
_entity_poly.type
_entity_poly.pdbx_seq_one_letter_code
_entity_poly.pdbx_strand_id
1 'polypeptide(L)'
;MLDDRFTASAPVVSLASHFDGGCPCESGMPIQLSAGGTCNAELAATFAPCPQLIVSDGGDWTASVPTLEFPYLQRIYGFYNAKDKVTNVHLPKEKHDFGPNKRNAVYDFFADVFNLNKKMLDESKVTIEPESAMYSFGENGELLPEGAIRSFDKVAAYFDKKVFAKLKSDASLEKKAVDWVASLNLNDDKKAGFAVTTIYNHLRQVRDWHNDHPYTTIPAGINPLTGKPLSKLDREMIADSAMPKEVHERLMKGLRRVLTEEQVEQILDKYTVGKVAFTLKGYQAIVPNMTEEETAFVLEQLKLAREQAIDYKNMKQISAIFEIYKTKCEQYFNEHGRNWRQMFKDYVNKRNAEKKAQGKK
;
A
#
# COMPACT_ATOMS: atom_id res chain seq x y z
N MET A 1 -13.47 -5.66 -4.40
CA MET A 1 -12.59 -6.53 -5.21
C MET A 1 -11.13 -6.16 -4.94
N LEU A 2 -10.24 -7.14 -4.87
CA LEU A 2 -8.82 -6.90 -4.59
C LEU A 2 -8.00 -6.49 -5.83
N ASP A 3 -8.57 -6.69 -7.04
CA ASP A 3 -7.93 -6.39 -8.32
C ASP A 3 -9.01 -5.94 -9.32
N ASP A 4 -8.90 -4.73 -9.83
CA ASP A 4 -9.85 -4.09 -10.74
C ASP A 4 -9.70 -4.54 -12.21
N ARG A 5 -8.73 -5.39 -12.51
CA ARG A 5 -8.53 -5.97 -13.84
C ARG A 5 -9.55 -7.08 -14.18
N PHE A 6 -10.21 -7.64 -13.16
CA PHE A 6 -11.23 -8.67 -13.36
C PHE A 6 -12.60 -8.04 -13.63
N THR A 7 -13.17 -8.33 -14.79
CA THR A 7 -14.45 -7.77 -15.25
C THR A 7 -15.64 -8.62 -14.86
N ALA A 8 -15.48 -9.93 -14.79
CA ALA A 8 -16.53 -10.90 -14.46
C ALA A 8 -15.98 -12.08 -13.67
N SER A 9 -16.83 -12.77 -12.92
CA SER A 9 -16.46 -13.93 -12.11
C SER A 9 -17.51 -15.03 -12.20
N ALA A 10 -17.08 -16.28 -12.25
CA ALA A 10 -17.97 -17.43 -12.29
C ALA A 10 -17.44 -18.56 -11.38
N PRO A 11 -17.59 -18.48 -10.03
CA PRO A 11 -17.28 -19.61 -9.16
C PRO A 11 -18.23 -20.78 -9.43
N VAL A 12 -17.64 -21.94 -9.71
CA VAL A 12 -18.38 -23.18 -10.00
C VAL A 12 -18.14 -24.17 -8.86
N VAL A 13 -19.20 -24.60 -8.21
CA VAL A 13 -19.24 -25.58 -7.10
C VAL A 13 -18.15 -25.35 -6.03
N SER A 14 -17.85 -24.09 -5.76
CA SER A 14 -16.82 -23.68 -4.80
C SER A 14 -17.31 -22.65 -3.76
N LEU A 15 -18.51 -22.08 -3.93
CA LEU A 15 -19.04 -21.09 -3.02
C LEU A 15 -19.80 -21.75 -1.85
N ALA A 16 -19.33 -21.50 -0.63
CA ALA A 16 -20.03 -21.87 0.60
C ALA A 16 -19.74 -20.84 1.69
N SER A 17 -20.66 -20.71 2.66
CA SER A 17 -20.44 -19.88 3.86
C SER A 17 -19.66 -20.61 4.94
N HIS A 18 -19.46 -21.91 4.80
CA HIS A 18 -18.65 -22.77 5.68
C HIS A 18 -17.49 -23.35 4.88
N PHE A 19 -16.37 -23.58 5.55
CA PHE A 19 -15.16 -24.11 4.94
C PHE A 19 -14.92 -25.58 5.26
N ASP A 20 -15.98 -26.32 5.42
CA ASP A 20 -15.94 -27.75 5.62
C ASP A 20 -15.76 -28.50 4.30
N GLY A 21 -15.31 -27.77 3.27
CA GLY A 21 -15.13 -28.30 1.93
C GLY A 21 -14.45 -29.64 1.90
N GLY A 22 -14.86 -30.46 0.96
CA GLY A 22 -14.50 -31.88 0.88
C GLY A 22 -13.01 -32.15 0.61
N CYS A 23 -12.19 -31.12 0.36
CA CYS A 23 -10.77 -31.30 0.16
C CYS A 23 -9.92 -30.18 0.79
N PRO A 24 -8.65 -30.46 1.13
CA PRO A 24 -7.73 -29.49 1.69
C PRO A 24 -7.48 -28.27 0.80
N CYS A 25 -7.70 -28.40 -0.53
CA CYS A 25 -7.50 -27.32 -1.49
C CYS A 25 -8.52 -26.18 -1.35
N GLU A 26 -9.67 -26.45 -0.72
CA GLU A 26 -10.78 -25.49 -0.58
C GLU A 26 -10.99 -25.01 0.84
N SER A 27 -10.26 -25.54 1.80
CA SER A 27 -10.46 -25.27 3.22
C SER A 27 -9.22 -24.72 3.92
N GLY A 28 -9.45 -23.93 4.95
CA GLY A 28 -8.41 -23.58 5.92
C GLY A 28 -7.29 -22.67 5.45
N MET A 29 -7.54 -21.86 4.45
CA MET A 29 -6.52 -20.93 3.97
C MET A 29 -6.32 -19.72 4.90
N PRO A 30 -5.11 -19.18 5.00
CA PRO A 30 -4.84 -18.03 5.88
C PRO A 30 -5.73 -16.82 5.67
N ILE A 31 -6.23 -16.60 4.43
CA ILE A 31 -7.13 -15.48 4.13
C ILE A 31 -8.44 -15.55 4.92
N GLN A 32 -8.92 -16.74 5.22
CA GLN A 32 -10.17 -16.97 5.95
C GLN A 32 -10.05 -16.65 7.44
N LEU A 33 -8.85 -16.63 7.96
CA LEU A 33 -8.54 -16.25 9.32
C LEU A 33 -8.28 -14.74 9.47
N SER A 34 -8.22 -14.02 8.36
CA SER A 34 -8.01 -12.57 8.35
C SER A 34 -9.22 -11.80 8.88
N ALA A 35 -9.00 -10.61 9.43
CA ALA A 35 -10.04 -9.70 9.89
C ALA A 35 -11.06 -10.32 10.88
N GLY A 36 -10.66 -11.29 11.68
CA GLY A 36 -11.54 -11.98 12.63
C GLY A 36 -12.29 -13.16 12.04
N GLY A 37 -11.93 -13.59 10.86
CA GLY A 37 -12.55 -14.67 10.09
C GLY A 37 -13.42 -14.16 8.96
N THR A 38 -13.38 -14.85 7.84
CA THR A 38 -14.21 -14.59 6.66
C THR A 38 -14.60 -15.91 6.00
N CYS A 39 -15.52 -15.87 5.05
CA CYS A 39 -15.95 -17.04 4.31
C CYS A 39 -16.01 -16.79 2.79
N ASN A 40 -16.11 -17.86 2.00
CA ASN A 40 -16.15 -17.75 0.53
C ASN A 40 -17.30 -16.85 0.04
N ALA A 41 -18.45 -16.84 0.71
CA ALA A 41 -19.56 -15.96 0.36
C ALA A 41 -19.22 -14.48 0.55
N GLU A 42 -18.51 -14.13 1.64
CA GLU A 42 -18.04 -12.78 1.88
C GLU A 42 -16.96 -12.37 0.88
N LEU A 43 -16.03 -13.29 0.56
CA LEU A 43 -15.03 -13.06 -0.48
C LEU A 43 -15.68 -12.81 -1.84
N ALA A 44 -16.70 -13.63 -2.22
CA ALA A 44 -17.46 -13.44 -3.45
C ALA A 44 -18.22 -12.11 -3.46
N ALA A 45 -18.76 -11.68 -2.31
CA ALA A 45 -19.47 -10.40 -2.17
C ALA A 45 -18.59 -9.18 -2.46
N THR A 46 -17.27 -9.28 -2.27
CA THR A 46 -16.31 -8.19 -2.61
C THR A 46 -16.27 -7.91 -4.12
N PHE A 47 -16.84 -8.78 -4.94
CA PHE A 47 -16.89 -8.61 -6.39
C PHE A 47 -17.98 -7.65 -6.85
N ALA A 48 -18.97 -7.33 -6.00
CA ALA A 48 -20.00 -6.36 -6.33
C ALA A 48 -19.38 -4.98 -6.68
N PRO A 49 -19.90 -4.27 -7.69
CA PRO A 49 -21.08 -4.55 -8.51
C PRO A 49 -20.78 -5.22 -9.88
N CYS A 50 -19.63 -5.88 -10.03
CA CYS A 50 -19.26 -6.53 -11.31
C CYS A 50 -20.10 -7.78 -11.57
N PRO A 51 -20.33 -8.19 -12.85
CA PRO A 51 -21.07 -9.39 -13.20
C PRO A 51 -20.51 -10.65 -12.55
N GLN A 52 -21.38 -11.42 -11.89
CA GLN A 52 -20.98 -12.66 -11.22
C GLN A 52 -22.02 -13.76 -11.42
N LEU A 53 -21.57 -14.93 -11.85
CA LEU A 53 -22.36 -16.16 -11.90
C LEU A 53 -21.93 -17.06 -10.76
N ILE A 54 -22.88 -17.60 -10.00
CA ILE A 54 -22.64 -18.67 -9.04
C ILE A 54 -23.22 -19.94 -9.63
N VAL A 55 -22.39 -20.96 -9.86
CA VAL A 55 -22.89 -22.31 -10.25
C VAL A 55 -22.79 -23.19 -9.02
N SER A 56 -23.91 -23.82 -8.65
CA SER A 56 -24.04 -24.69 -7.48
C SER A 56 -24.75 -25.98 -7.81
N ASP A 57 -24.53 -27.02 -7.03
CA ASP A 57 -25.24 -28.27 -7.20
C ASP A 57 -25.80 -28.83 -5.89
N GLY A 58 -26.60 -29.91 -5.98
CA GLY A 58 -27.23 -30.52 -4.82
C GLY A 58 -26.43 -31.67 -4.19
N GLY A 59 -25.32 -32.06 -4.83
CA GLY A 59 -24.52 -33.21 -4.40
C GLY A 59 -23.23 -32.88 -3.63
N ASP A 60 -23.02 -31.59 -3.35
CA ASP A 60 -21.85 -31.13 -2.59
C ASP A 60 -22.22 -30.04 -1.57
N TRP A 61 -21.21 -29.36 -1.00
CA TRP A 61 -21.36 -28.28 -0.03
C TRP A 61 -22.01 -27.01 -0.58
N THR A 62 -22.20 -26.92 -1.91
CA THR A 62 -22.87 -25.77 -2.53
C THR A 62 -24.40 -25.95 -2.61
N ALA A 63 -24.94 -27.03 -2.06
CA ALA A 63 -26.38 -27.28 -1.99
C ALA A 63 -27.16 -26.19 -1.26
N SER A 64 -26.52 -25.48 -0.32
CA SER A 64 -27.12 -24.36 0.44
C SER A 64 -27.17 -23.05 -0.34
N VAL A 65 -26.44 -22.92 -1.43
CA VAL A 65 -26.29 -21.65 -2.18
C VAL A 65 -27.61 -20.97 -2.51
N PRO A 66 -28.64 -21.65 -3.05
CA PRO A 66 -29.89 -20.99 -3.43
C PRO A 66 -30.65 -20.34 -2.24
N THR A 67 -30.47 -20.88 -1.05
CA THR A 67 -31.24 -20.47 0.13
C THR A 67 -30.45 -19.66 1.15
N LEU A 68 -29.14 -19.71 1.12
CA LEU A 68 -28.26 -19.05 2.09
C LEU A 68 -27.32 -18.04 1.43
N GLU A 69 -26.37 -18.49 0.63
CA GLU A 69 -25.30 -17.66 0.12
C GLU A 69 -25.77 -16.70 -1.00
N PHE A 70 -26.61 -17.17 -1.92
CA PHE A 70 -27.09 -16.34 -3.02
C PHE A 70 -27.99 -15.19 -2.55
N PRO A 71 -28.96 -15.35 -1.62
CA PRO A 71 -29.70 -14.24 -1.05
C PRO A 71 -28.80 -13.22 -0.32
N TYR A 72 -27.73 -13.68 0.31
CA TYR A 72 -26.72 -12.80 0.90
C TYR A 72 -26.03 -11.94 -0.17
N LEU A 73 -25.54 -12.58 -1.25
CA LEU A 73 -24.91 -11.86 -2.35
C LEU A 73 -25.87 -10.85 -2.99
N GLN A 74 -27.11 -11.25 -3.26
CA GLN A 74 -28.14 -10.34 -3.81
C GLN A 74 -28.39 -9.12 -2.92
N ARG A 75 -28.33 -9.29 -1.61
CA ARG A 75 -28.44 -8.15 -0.67
C ARG A 75 -27.25 -7.20 -0.81
N ILE A 76 -26.03 -7.72 -0.88
CA ILE A 76 -24.82 -6.89 -1.05
C ILE A 76 -24.84 -6.16 -2.40
N TYR A 77 -25.15 -6.88 -3.50
CA TYR A 77 -25.30 -6.26 -4.82
C TYR A 77 -26.42 -5.22 -4.86
N GLY A 78 -27.45 -5.40 -4.02
CA GLY A 78 -28.54 -4.43 -3.87
C GLY A 78 -28.09 -3.09 -3.33
N PHE A 79 -27.05 -3.01 -2.50
CA PHE A 79 -26.48 -1.74 -2.03
C PHE A 79 -25.85 -0.91 -3.16
N TYR A 80 -25.53 -1.56 -4.29
CA TYR A 80 -24.97 -0.92 -5.48
C TYR A 80 -26.01 -0.78 -6.62
N ASN A 81 -27.30 -1.09 -6.36
CA ASN A 81 -28.36 -1.17 -7.38
C ASN A 81 -28.02 -2.11 -8.55
N ALA A 82 -27.35 -3.22 -8.28
CA ALA A 82 -26.81 -4.17 -9.25
C ALA A 82 -27.24 -5.63 -8.99
N LYS A 83 -28.42 -5.86 -8.42
CA LYS A 83 -28.91 -7.21 -8.11
C LYS A 83 -29.01 -8.12 -9.33
N ASP A 84 -29.27 -7.54 -10.49
CA ASP A 84 -29.33 -8.20 -11.78
C ASP A 84 -27.98 -8.71 -12.28
N LYS A 85 -26.88 -8.21 -11.72
CA LYS A 85 -25.52 -8.60 -12.09
C LYS A 85 -24.98 -9.82 -11.34
N VAL A 86 -25.67 -10.30 -10.34
CA VAL A 86 -25.35 -11.58 -9.68
C VAL A 86 -26.45 -12.60 -9.94
N THR A 87 -26.07 -13.74 -10.47
CA THR A 87 -26.99 -14.83 -10.84
C THR A 87 -26.55 -16.16 -10.23
N ASN A 88 -27.51 -17.08 -10.04
CA ASN A 88 -27.22 -18.45 -9.60
C ASN A 88 -27.84 -19.44 -10.55
N VAL A 89 -27.04 -20.38 -11.04
CA VAL A 89 -27.48 -21.59 -11.71
C VAL A 89 -27.28 -22.75 -10.75
N HIS A 90 -28.39 -23.32 -10.25
CA HIS A 90 -28.37 -24.43 -9.32
C HIS A 90 -28.77 -25.73 -10.03
N LEU A 91 -27.98 -26.77 -9.90
CA LEU A 91 -28.17 -28.09 -10.53
C LEU A 91 -28.42 -29.15 -9.43
N PRO A 92 -29.64 -29.29 -8.91
CA PRO A 92 -29.93 -30.03 -7.68
C PRO A 92 -29.70 -31.54 -7.74
N LYS A 93 -29.57 -32.10 -8.95
CA LYS A 93 -29.34 -33.55 -9.17
C LYS A 93 -27.91 -33.88 -9.55
N GLU A 94 -27.06 -32.88 -9.69
CA GLU A 94 -25.66 -33.05 -10.05
C GLU A 94 -24.76 -33.17 -8.84
N LYS A 95 -23.56 -33.64 -9.07
CA LYS A 95 -22.50 -33.84 -8.06
C LYS A 95 -21.34 -32.92 -8.32
N HIS A 96 -20.41 -32.88 -7.39
CA HIS A 96 -19.20 -32.09 -7.49
C HIS A 96 -18.33 -32.47 -8.67
N ASP A 97 -18.49 -31.78 -9.77
CA ASP A 97 -17.72 -31.90 -11.01
C ASP A 97 -17.79 -30.59 -11.82
N PHE A 98 -17.13 -30.54 -12.96
CA PHE A 98 -17.32 -29.53 -13.99
C PHE A 98 -17.94 -30.11 -15.25
N GLY A 99 -19.09 -30.74 -15.04
CA GLY A 99 -19.87 -31.43 -16.10
C GLY A 99 -20.45 -30.47 -17.16
N PRO A 100 -21.03 -31.00 -18.25
CA PRO A 100 -21.48 -30.19 -19.39
C PRO A 100 -22.48 -29.11 -19.04
N ASN A 101 -23.44 -29.37 -18.13
CA ASN A 101 -24.43 -28.36 -17.75
C ASN A 101 -23.81 -27.19 -16.99
N LYS A 102 -22.81 -27.45 -16.14
CA LYS A 102 -22.05 -26.40 -15.43
C LYS A 102 -21.22 -25.58 -16.41
N ARG A 103 -20.52 -26.23 -17.36
CA ARG A 103 -19.75 -25.54 -18.40
C ARG A 103 -20.64 -24.67 -19.28
N ASN A 104 -21.80 -25.19 -19.72
CA ASN A 104 -22.75 -24.43 -20.53
C ASN A 104 -23.24 -23.18 -19.79
N ALA A 105 -23.54 -23.27 -18.49
CA ALA A 105 -23.90 -22.10 -17.69
C ALA A 105 -22.79 -21.04 -17.68
N VAL A 106 -21.53 -21.45 -17.56
CA VAL A 106 -20.36 -20.55 -17.60
C VAL A 106 -20.17 -19.94 -18.99
N TYR A 107 -20.34 -20.75 -20.06
CA TYR A 107 -20.21 -20.26 -21.42
C TYR A 107 -21.30 -19.23 -21.75
N ASP A 108 -22.54 -19.51 -21.41
CA ASP A 108 -23.65 -18.58 -21.62
C ASP A 108 -23.44 -17.27 -20.89
N PHE A 109 -23.01 -17.33 -19.62
CA PHE A 109 -22.72 -16.16 -18.82
C PHE A 109 -21.62 -15.28 -19.42
N PHE A 110 -20.49 -15.87 -19.78
CA PHE A 110 -19.39 -15.08 -20.35
C PHE A 110 -19.73 -14.59 -21.76
N ALA A 111 -20.51 -15.36 -22.53
CA ALA A 111 -20.98 -14.91 -23.83
C ALA A 111 -21.86 -13.67 -23.71
N ASP A 112 -22.74 -13.62 -22.72
CA ASP A 112 -23.56 -12.43 -22.46
C ASP A 112 -22.73 -11.23 -21.96
N VAL A 113 -21.84 -11.46 -21.00
CA VAL A 113 -21.00 -10.39 -20.43
C VAL A 113 -20.07 -9.78 -21.48
N PHE A 114 -19.48 -10.60 -22.35
CA PHE A 114 -18.50 -10.15 -23.34
C PHE A 114 -19.08 -10.00 -24.75
N ASN A 115 -20.40 -10.13 -24.90
CA ASN A 115 -21.11 -10.05 -26.19
C ASN A 115 -20.50 -11.01 -27.25
N LEU A 116 -20.27 -12.26 -26.84
CA LEU A 116 -19.73 -13.30 -27.73
C LEU A 116 -20.84 -14.02 -28.50
N ASN A 117 -20.48 -14.60 -29.65
CA ASN A 117 -21.41 -15.36 -30.48
C ASN A 117 -21.70 -16.73 -29.87
N LYS A 118 -22.84 -16.90 -29.21
CA LYS A 118 -23.27 -18.16 -28.59
C LYS A 118 -23.36 -19.34 -29.58
N LYS A 119 -23.54 -19.11 -30.87
CA LYS A 119 -23.55 -20.17 -31.88
C LYS A 119 -22.19 -20.88 -32.05
N MET A 120 -21.13 -20.28 -31.48
CA MET A 120 -19.80 -20.89 -31.50
C MET A 120 -19.50 -21.73 -30.23
N LEU A 121 -20.44 -21.80 -29.28
CA LEU A 121 -20.33 -22.59 -28.05
C LEU A 121 -20.72 -24.05 -28.36
N ASP A 122 -19.83 -24.79 -29.04
CA ASP A 122 -20.04 -26.18 -29.46
C ASP A 122 -18.83 -27.02 -29.05
N GLU A 123 -18.94 -27.66 -27.89
CA GLU A 123 -17.87 -28.51 -27.34
C GLU A 123 -17.50 -29.71 -28.26
N SER A 124 -18.37 -30.12 -29.15
CA SER A 124 -18.04 -31.19 -30.10
C SER A 124 -16.93 -30.83 -31.08
N LYS A 125 -16.64 -29.55 -31.22
CA LYS A 125 -15.55 -28.99 -32.03
C LYS A 125 -14.27 -28.70 -31.28
N VAL A 126 -14.25 -28.94 -29.97
CA VAL A 126 -13.05 -28.71 -29.15
C VAL A 126 -12.07 -29.88 -29.34
N THR A 127 -10.85 -29.57 -29.71
CA THR A 127 -9.75 -30.53 -29.71
C THR A 127 -9.19 -30.63 -28.30
N ILE A 128 -9.21 -31.84 -27.74
CA ILE A 128 -8.53 -32.08 -26.45
C ILE A 128 -7.08 -32.45 -26.78
N GLU A 129 -6.17 -31.57 -26.36
CA GLU A 129 -4.74 -31.79 -26.53
C GLU A 129 -4.27 -33.00 -25.70
N PRO A 130 -3.25 -33.74 -26.16
CA PRO A 130 -2.65 -34.80 -25.36
C PRO A 130 -2.01 -34.22 -24.10
N GLU A 131 -2.01 -34.99 -23.02
CA GLU A 131 -1.46 -34.59 -21.72
C GLU A 131 -0.05 -34.05 -21.85
N SER A 132 0.80 -34.65 -22.69
CA SER A 132 2.17 -34.20 -22.94
C SER A 132 2.29 -32.78 -23.50
N ALA A 133 1.28 -32.30 -24.23
CA ALA A 133 1.26 -30.91 -24.72
C ALA A 133 0.97 -29.89 -23.63
N MET A 134 0.50 -30.32 -22.46
CA MET A 134 0.23 -29.46 -21.31
C MET A 134 1.43 -29.31 -20.36
N TYR A 135 2.51 -30.06 -20.57
CA TYR A 135 3.71 -29.99 -19.74
C TYR A 135 4.58 -28.79 -20.12
N SER A 136 4.14 -27.59 -19.79
CA SER A 136 4.84 -26.34 -20.11
C SER A 136 6.29 -26.27 -19.54
N PHE A 137 6.55 -27.02 -18.48
CA PHE A 137 7.87 -27.09 -17.85
C PHE A 137 8.56 -28.46 -18.02
N GLY A 138 8.08 -29.27 -18.97
CA GLY A 138 8.50 -30.65 -19.13
C GLY A 138 7.84 -31.60 -18.16
N GLU A 139 7.84 -32.89 -18.42
CA GLU A 139 7.13 -33.92 -17.65
C GLU A 139 7.60 -33.96 -16.17
N ASN A 140 8.87 -33.71 -15.91
CA ASN A 140 9.48 -33.74 -14.58
C ASN A 140 10.00 -32.33 -14.14
N GLY A 141 9.60 -31.27 -14.81
CA GLY A 141 10.03 -29.91 -14.52
C GLY A 141 11.45 -29.58 -15.00
N GLU A 142 11.95 -30.30 -16.00
CA GLU A 142 13.27 -30.11 -16.59
C GLU A 142 13.42 -28.76 -17.33
N LEU A 143 12.30 -28.18 -17.78
CA LEU A 143 12.25 -26.87 -18.43
C LEU A 143 11.94 -25.71 -17.47
N LEU A 144 11.91 -25.97 -16.16
CA LEU A 144 11.75 -24.89 -15.18
C LEU A 144 12.89 -23.88 -15.27
N PRO A 145 12.61 -22.58 -15.12
CA PRO A 145 13.63 -21.53 -15.10
C PRO A 145 14.71 -21.80 -14.03
N GLU A 146 15.93 -21.34 -14.29
CA GLU A 146 16.99 -21.33 -13.29
C GLU A 146 16.52 -20.53 -12.05
N GLY A 147 16.72 -21.10 -10.86
CA GLY A 147 16.27 -20.49 -9.61
C GLY A 147 14.82 -20.79 -9.23
N ALA A 148 14.08 -21.60 -10.01
CA ALA A 148 12.75 -22.04 -9.61
C ALA A 148 12.76 -22.80 -8.27
N ILE A 149 11.83 -22.45 -7.37
CA ILE A 149 11.70 -23.10 -6.06
C ILE A 149 10.94 -24.39 -6.23
N ARG A 150 11.62 -25.53 -6.09
CA ARG A 150 11.11 -26.86 -6.45
C ARG A 150 10.67 -27.71 -5.25
N SER A 151 10.15 -27.18 -4.20
CA SER A 151 9.51 -27.99 -3.16
C SER A 151 8.58 -27.16 -2.32
N PHE A 152 7.54 -27.79 -1.78
CA PHE A 152 6.61 -27.12 -0.88
C PHE A 152 7.33 -26.49 0.33
N ASP A 153 8.26 -27.21 0.96
CA ASP A 153 9.00 -26.69 2.11
C ASP A 153 9.84 -25.45 1.77
N LYS A 154 10.46 -25.43 0.59
CA LYS A 154 11.21 -24.26 0.12
C LYS A 154 10.29 -23.09 -0.21
N VAL A 155 9.13 -23.35 -0.79
CA VAL A 155 8.10 -22.33 -1.06
C VAL A 155 7.58 -21.79 0.27
N ALA A 156 7.18 -22.65 1.20
CA ALA A 156 6.71 -22.25 2.52
C ALA A 156 7.78 -21.42 3.26
N ALA A 157 9.02 -21.89 3.32
CA ALA A 157 10.11 -21.15 3.95
C ALA A 157 10.40 -19.77 3.30
N TYR A 158 10.17 -19.64 2.00
CA TYR A 158 10.29 -18.36 1.29
C TYR A 158 9.18 -17.39 1.68
N PHE A 159 7.93 -17.86 1.73
CA PHE A 159 6.78 -17.05 2.14
C PHE A 159 6.84 -16.70 3.62
N ASP A 160 7.17 -17.66 4.49
CA ASP A 160 7.28 -17.43 5.92
C ASP A 160 8.25 -16.32 6.25
N LYS A 161 9.44 -16.29 5.66
CA LYS A 161 10.42 -15.22 5.87
C LYS A 161 9.89 -13.85 5.45
N LYS A 162 9.22 -13.76 4.30
CA LYS A 162 8.65 -12.48 3.82
C LYS A 162 7.45 -12.06 4.64
N VAL A 163 6.55 -12.99 4.95
CA VAL A 163 5.36 -12.72 5.76
C VAL A 163 5.75 -12.28 7.16
N PHE A 164 6.66 -12.98 7.84
CA PHE A 164 7.12 -12.59 9.17
C PHE A 164 7.84 -11.24 9.17
N ALA A 165 8.68 -10.96 8.17
CA ALA A 165 9.34 -9.68 8.05
C ALA A 165 8.33 -8.54 7.86
N LYS A 166 7.29 -8.76 7.05
CA LYS A 166 6.22 -7.78 6.82
C LYS A 166 5.38 -7.58 8.08
N LEU A 167 4.94 -8.66 8.74
CA LEU A 167 4.17 -8.58 9.98
C LEU A 167 4.94 -7.86 11.10
N LYS A 168 6.22 -8.16 11.27
CA LYS A 168 7.08 -7.47 12.24
C LYS A 168 7.21 -5.98 11.90
N SER A 169 7.34 -5.64 10.63
CA SER A 169 7.38 -4.26 10.17
C SER A 169 6.05 -3.55 10.40
N ASP A 170 4.91 -4.20 10.10
CA ASP A 170 3.58 -3.67 10.31
C ASP A 170 3.32 -3.38 11.79
N ALA A 171 3.61 -4.32 12.69
CA ALA A 171 3.49 -4.13 14.14
C ALA A 171 4.36 -2.97 14.65
N SER A 172 5.55 -2.78 14.08
CA SER A 172 6.42 -1.65 14.43
C SER A 172 5.84 -0.31 13.99
N LEU A 173 5.23 -0.24 12.79
CA LEU A 173 4.58 0.97 12.30
C LEU A 173 3.31 1.31 13.09
N GLU A 174 2.53 0.29 13.44
CA GLU A 174 1.35 0.44 14.28
C GLU A 174 1.70 0.98 15.66
N LYS A 175 2.68 0.33 16.33
CA LYS A 175 3.19 0.82 17.63
C LYS A 175 3.63 2.28 17.54
N LYS A 176 4.34 2.64 16.48
CA LYS A 176 4.81 4.00 16.25
C LYS A 176 3.64 4.99 16.13
N ALA A 177 2.60 4.63 15.39
CA ALA A 177 1.38 5.44 15.26
C ALA A 177 0.66 5.62 16.60
N VAL A 178 0.53 4.53 17.38
CA VAL A 178 -0.04 4.55 18.73
C VAL A 178 0.76 5.48 19.64
N ASP A 179 2.08 5.31 19.73
CA ASP A 179 2.94 6.12 20.57
C ASP A 179 2.86 7.63 20.20
N TRP A 180 2.75 7.95 18.93
CA TRP A 180 2.62 9.34 18.47
C TRP A 180 1.28 9.96 18.86
N VAL A 181 0.17 9.24 18.66
CA VAL A 181 -1.15 9.75 19.03
C VAL A 181 -1.32 9.82 20.55
N ALA A 182 -0.79 8.85 21.29
CA ALA A 182 -0.80 8.87 22.75
C ALA A 182 -0.13 10.15 23.32
N SER A 183 0.92 10.67 22.67
CA SER A 183 1.59 11.91 23.10
C SER A 183 0.74 13.18 22.97
N LEU A 184 -0.39 13.12 22.26
CA LEU A 184 -1.36 14.23 22.14
C LEU A 184 -2.32 14.33 23.33
N ASN A 185 -2.39 13.29 24.17
CA ASN A 185 -3.30 13.20 25.33
C ASN A 185 -4.76 13.50 24.95
N LEU A 186 -5.27 12.85 23.89
CA LEU A 186 -6.66 13.02 23.45
C LEU A 186 -7.61 12.38 24.45
N ASN A 187 -8.69 13.10 24.83
CA ASN A 187 -9.73 12.61 25.73
C ASN A 187 -10.90 11.90 24.97
N ASP A 188 -10.64 11.40 23.77
CA ASP A 188 -11.61 10.76 22.89
C ASP A 188 -10.97 9.57 22.19
N ASP A 189 -11.30 8.37 22.68
CA ASP A 189 -10.74 7.12 22.17
C ASP A 189 -11.08 6.86 20.69
N LYS A 190 -12.25 7.33 20.22
CA LYS A 190 -12.65 7.17 18.81
C LYS A 190 -11.80 8.05 17.90
N LYS A 191 -11.55 9.30 18.30
CA LYS A 191 -10.66 10.20 17.57
C LYS A 191 -9.22 9.68 17.60
N ALA A 192 -8.76 9.20 18.75
CA ALA A 192 -7.44 8.59 18.89
C ALA A 192 -7.28 7.37 17.97
N GLY A 193 -8.20 6.43 17.98
CA GLY A 193 -8.21 5.25 17.13
C GLY A 193 -8.23 5.59 15.64
N PHE A 194 -9.03 6.60 15.22
CA PHE A 194 -9.06 7.07 13.85
C PHE A 194 -7.71 7.71 13.43
N ALA A 195 -7.11 8.53 14.29
CA ALA A 195 -5.80 9.14 14.02
C ALA A 195 -4.70 8.08 13.92
N VAL A 196 -4.68 7.08 14.81
CA VAL A 196 -3.74 5.94 14.76
C VAL A 196 -3.86 5.22 13.43
N THR A 197 -5.09 4.84 13.03
CA THR A 197 -5.35 4.14 11.76
C THR A 197 -4.88 4.96 10.56
N THR A 198 -5.13 6.27 10.58
CA THR A 198 -4.74 7.19 9.51
C THR A 198 -3.21 7.25 9.37
N ILE A 199 -2.48 7.42 10.47
CA ILE A 199 -1.02 7.47 10.50
C ILE A 199 -0.42 6.13 10.11
N TYR A 200 -0.92 5.03 10.66
CA TYR A 200 -0.45 3.68 10.34
C TYR A 200 -0.57 3.37 8.85
N ASN A 201 -1.73 3.65 8.26
CA ASN A 201 -1.96 3.43 6.84
C ASN A 201 -1.01 4.24 5.95
N HIS A 202 -0.74 5.49 6.31
CA HIS A 202 0.22 6.32 5.59
C HIS A 202 1.65 5.77 5.70
N LEU A 203 2.13 5.49 6.90
CA LEU A 203 3.47 4.91 7.13
C LEU A 203 3.67 3.61 6.36
N ARG A 204 2.62 2.75 6.31
CA ARG A 204 2.65 1.50 5.56
C ARG A 204 2.74 1.75 4.06
N GLN A 205 1.92 2.67 3.51
CA GLN A 205 1.93 2.99 2.09
C GLN A 205 3.27 3.58 1.64
N VAL A 206 3.85 4.49 2.43
CA VAL A 206 5.19 5.05 2.17
C VAL A 206 6.26 3.95 2.17
N ARG A 207 6.23 3.04 3.14
CA ARG A 207 7.16 1.91 3.19
C ARG A 207 6.99 0.97 2.00
N ASP A 208 5.74 0.60 1.69
CA ASP A 208 5.44 -0.36 0.64
C ASP A 208 5.82 0.22 -0.72
N TRP A 209 5.47 1.49 -0.99
CA TRP A 209 5.88 2.19 -2.20
C TRP A 209 7.40 2.18 -2.39
N HIS A 210 8.15 2.60 -1.37
CA HIS A 210 9.62 2.60 -1.41
C HIS A 210 10.22 1.22 -1.66
N ASN A 211 9.64 0.16 -1.07
CA ASN A 211 10.12 -1.20 -1.26
C ASN A 211 9.81 -1.74 -2.66
N ASP A 212 8.66 -1.39 -3.22
CA ASP A 212 8.19 -1.85 -4.53
C ASP A 212 8.82 -1.04 -5.69
N HIS A 213 9.34 0.17 -5.38
CA HIS A 213 10.00 1.05 -6.35
C HIS A 213 11.47 1.31 -5.96
N PRO A 214 12.33 0.30 -5.97
CA PRO A 214 13.73 0.46 -5.60
C PRO A 214 14.44 1.41 -6.57
N TYR A 215 15.49 2.08 -6.10
CA TYR A 215 16.27 3.05 -6.90
C TYR A 215 16.75 2.49 -8.25
N THR A 216 16.82 1.18 -8.41
CA THR A 216 17.20 0.50 -9.66
C THR A 216 16.16 0.64 -10.76
N THR A 217 14.92 1.00 -10.43
CA THR A 217 13.85 1.28 -11.42
C THR A 217 14.08 2.62 -12.14
N ILE A 218 14.89 3.51 -11.56
CA ILE A 218 15.25 4.79 -12.17
C ILE A 218 16.55 4.60 -12.98
N PRO A 219 16.57 4.95 -14.28
CA PRO A 219 17.79 4.84 -15.11
C PRO A 219 18.96 5.63 -14.53
N ALA A 220 20.16 5.20 -14.84
CA ALA A 220 21.37 6.01 -14.62
C ALA A 220 21.26 7.31 -15.45
N GLY A 221 21.70 8.42 -14.89
CA GLY A 221 21.63 9.72 -15.53
C GLY A 221 22.54 10.74 -14.88
N ILE A 222 22.51 11.96 -15.38
CA ILE A 222 23.28 13.08 -14.86
C ILE A 222 22.33 14.00 -14.09
N ASN A 223 22.71 14.39 -12.88
CA ASN A 223 22.00 15.40 -12.10
C ASN A 223 22.18 16.76 -12.79
N PRO A 224 21.09 17.40 -13.27
CA PRO A 224 21.19 18.63 -14.07
C PRO A 224 21.73 19.83 -13.28
N LEU A 225 21.62 19.82 -11.96
CA LEU A 225 22.10 20.90 -11.10
C LEU A 225 23.61 20.80 -10.81
N THR A 226 24.14 19.59 -10.73
CA THR A 226 25.54 19.36 -10.32
C THR A 226 26.44 18.90 -11.47
N GLY A 227 25.87 18.47 -12.60
CA GLY A 227 26.58 17.86 -13.72
C GLY A 227 27.20 16.49 -13.40
N LYS A 228 26.92 15.92 -12.22
CA LYS A 228 27.45 14.63 -11.77
C LYS A 228 26.47 13.49 -12.03
N PRO A 229 26.93 12.23 -12.11
CA PRO A 229 26.03 11.09 -12.13
C PRO A 229 25.06 11.11 -10.95
N LEU A 230 23.79 10.72 -11.21
CA LEU A 230 22.80 10.57 -10.16
C LEU A 230 23.28 9.57 -9.11
N SER A 231 23.34 10.01 -7.86
CA SER A 231 23.66 9.15 -6.73
C SER A 231 22.52 8.14 -6.46
N LYS A 232 22.79 7.14 -5.64
CA LYS A 232 21.74 6.23 -5.14
C LYS A 232 20.61 7.02 -4.47
N LEU A 233 20.94 8.02 -3.63
CA LEU A 233 19.94 8.86 -2.96
C LEU A 233 19.11 9.67 -3.96
N ASP A 234 19.73 10.27 -5.00
CA ASP A 234 18.97 10.99 -6.04
C ASP A 234 17.95 10.06 -6.71
N ARG A 235 18.36 8.85 -7.05
CA ARG A 235 17.47 7.86 -7.69
C ARG A 235 16.38 7.36 -6.75
N GLU A 236 16.66 7.16 -5.45
CA GLU A 236 15.64 6.86 -4.43
C GLU A 236 14.64 8.01 -4.31
N MET A 237 15.11 9.27 -4.28
CA MET A 237 14.24 10.44 -4.22
C MET A 237 13.33 10.55 -5.44
N ILE A 238 13.85 10.29 -6.64
CA ILE A 238 13.06 10.30 -7.88
C ILE A 238 11.99 9.20 -7.85
N ALA A 239 12.34 7.97 -7.46
CA ALA A 239 11.41 6.86 -7.38
C ALA A 239 10.26 7.15 -6.37
N ASP A 240 10.62 7.65 -5.19
CA ASP A 240 9.64 7.93 -4.14
C ASP A 240 8.79 9.17 -4.44
N SER A 241 9.32 10.16 -5.19
CA SER A 241 8.56 11.34 -5.62
C SER A 241 7.40 11.02 -6.59
N ALA A 242 7.42 9.83 -7.19
CA ALA A 242 6.34 9.35 -8.06
C ALA A 242 5.18 8.70 -7.30
N MET A 243 5.24 8.64 -5.97
CA MET A 243 4.13 8.13 -5.14
C MET A 243 2.86 8.93 -5.41
N PRO A 244 1.68 8.28 -5.54
CA PRO A 244 0.41 8.96 -5.76
C PRO A 244 0.11 10.01 -4.70
N LYS A 245 -0.26 11.22 -5.10
CA LYS A 245 -0.55 12.35 -4.21
C LYS A 245 -1.68 12.05 -3.22
N GLU A 246 -2.58 11.18 -3.58
CA GLU A 246 -3.69 10.72 -2.76
C GLU A 246 -3.23 10.07 -1.44
N VAL A 247 -2.00 9.56 -1.39
CA VAL A 247 -1.41 9.01 -0.15
C VAL A 247 -1.23 10.12 0.88
N HIS A 248 -0.61 11.22 0.47
CA HIS A 248 -0.45 12.43 1.26
C HIS A 248 -1.79 13.06 1.64
N GLU A 249 -2.66 13.26 0.65
CA GLU A 249 -3.96 13.91 0.83
C GLU A 249 -4.85 13.14 1.83
N ARG A 250 -4.84 11.80 1.77
CA ARG A 250 -5.58 10.98 2.74
C ARG A 250 -5.06 11.14 4.15
N LEU A 251 -3.74 11.23 4.36
CA LEU A 251 -3.17 11.51 5.67
C LEU A 251 -3.66 12.86 6.19
N MET A 252 -3.42 13.93 5.42
CA MET A 252 -3.74 15.30 5.86
C MET A 252 -5.24 15.48 6.12
N LYS A 253 -6.09 15.01 5.20
CA LYS A 253 -7.55 15.04 5.38
C LYS A 253 -8.01 14.22 6.58
N GLY A 254 -7.41 13.04 6.78
CA GLY A 254 -7.73 12.17 7.91
C GLY A 254 -7.35 12.79 9.24
N LEU A 255 -6.16 13.36 9.37
CA LEU A 255 -5.72 14.04 10.59
C LEU A 255 -6.60 15.25 10.90
N ARG A 256 -6.80 16.17 9.94
CA ARG A 256 -7.62 17.37 10.11
C ARG A 256 -9.09 17.09 10.42
N ARG A 257 -9.57 15.89 10.14
CA ARG A 257 -10.94 15.48 10.50
C ARG A 257 -11.14 15.33 12.01
N VAL A 258 -10.10 14.98 12.76
CA VAL A 258 -10.23 14.58 14.18
C VAL A 258 -9.28 15.33 15.11
N LEU A 259 -8.27 16.04 14.60
CA LEU A 259 -7.25 16.78 15.34
C LEU A 259 -7.34 18.28 15.06
N THR A 260 -6.89 19.11 16.00
CA THR A 260 -6.66 20.55 15.77
C THR A 260 -5.39 20.76 14.91
N GLU A 261 -5.23 21.93 14.32
CA GLU A 261 -4.01 22.23 13.51
C GLU A 261 -2.72 22.11 14.36
N GLU A 262 -2.76 22.51 15.63
CA GLU A 262 -1.61 22.35 16.54
C GLU A 262 -1.27 20.89 16.78
N GLN A 263 -2.28 20.02 16.91
CA GLN A 263 -2.09 18.59 17.05
C GLN A 263 -1.60 17.95 15.74
N VAL A 264 -2.09 18.41 14.61
CA VAL A 264 -1.57 17.99 13.28
C VAL A 264 -0.09 18.36 13.17
N GLU A 265 0.29 19.60 13.50
CA GLU A 265 1.68 20.05 13.52
C GLU A 265 2.57 19.14 14.40
N GLN A 266 2.09 18.78 15.59
CA GLN A 266 2.81 17.89 16.50
C GLN A 266 3.02 16.49 15.88
N ILE A 267 2.02 15.93 15.18
CA ILE A 267 2.17 14.65 14.47
C ILE A 267 3.18 14.78 13.33
N LEU A 268 3.10 15.82 12.49
CA LEU A 268 4.05 16.03 11.40
C LEU A 268 5.50 16.17 11.91
N ASP A 269 5.69 16.78 13.08
CA ASP A 269 7.00 16.87 13.73
C ASP A 269 7.54 15.49 14.15
N LYS A 270 6.66 14.55 14.54
CA LYS A 270 7.08 13.17 14.82
C LYS A 270 7.63 12.47 13.59
N TYR A 271 7.04 12.67 12.40
CA TYR A 271 7.56 12.13 11.14
C TYR A 271 8.99 12.56 10.85
N THR A 272 9.32 13.80 11.15
CA THR A 272 10.62 14.41 10.83
C THR A 272 11.54 14.59 12.06
N VAL A 273 11.17 13.97 13.19
CA VAL A 273 11.96 13.94 14.43
C VAL A 273 12.31 15.37 14.90
N GLY A 274 11.33 16.29 14.86
CA GLY A 274 11.50 17.67 15.34
C GLY A 274 12.47 18.53 14.53
N LYS A 275 12.72 18.19 13.26
CA LYS A 275 13.69 18.91 12.40
C LYS A 275 13.36 20.40 12.23
N VAL A 276 12.08 20.79 12.25
CA VAL A 276 11.69 22.21 12.12
C VAL A 276 12.29 23.02 13.25
N ALA A 277 11.99 22.68 14.49
CA ALA A 277 12.50 23.40 15.66
C ALA A 277 14.04 23.33 15.76
N PHE A 278 14.62 22.16 15.48
CA PHE A 278 16.07 21.99 15.48
C PHE A 278 16.76 22.89 14.45
N THR A 279 16.24 22.97 13.24
CA THR A 279 16.84 23.75 12.16
C THR A 279 16.64 25.25 12.36
N LEU A 280 15.44 25.67 12.82
CA LEU A 280 15.17 27.06 13.19
C LEU A 280 16.14 27.57 14.26
N LYS A 281 16.36 26.78 15.32
CA LYS A 281 17.36 27.11 16.35
C LYS A 281 18.76 27.25 15.76
N GLY A 282 19.10 26.45 14.75
CA GLY A 282 20.34 26.59 13.99
C GLY A 282 20.46 27.96 13.29
N TYR A 283 19.42 28.38 12.58
CA TYR A 283 19.38 29.69 11.94
C TYR A 283 19.50 30.84 12.95
N GLN A 284 18.76 30.77 14.06
CA GLN A 284 18.84 31.78 15.14
C GLN A 284 20.25 31.88 15.75
N ALA A 285 21.01 30.79 15.76
CA ALA A 285 22.39 30.80 16.24
C ALA A 285 23.40 31.33 15.21
N ILE A 286 23.09 31.21 13.91
CA ILE A 286 23.95 31.63 12.80
C ILE A 286 23.71 33.12 12.45
N VAL A 287 22.44 33.55 12.41
CA VAL A 287 22.02 34.88 11.96
C VAL A 287 21.97 35.84 13.15
N PRO A 288 22.87 36.85 13.26
CA PRO A 288 22.85 37.80 14.35
C PRO A 288 21.58 38.68 14.30
N ASN A 289 20.91 38.83 15.45
CA ASN A 289 19.71 39.66 15.55
C ASN A 289 18.68 39.36 14.46
N MET A 290 18.36 38.08 14.30
CA MET A 290 17.35 37.62 13.35
C MET A 290 16.02 38.33 13.63
N THR A 291 15.44 38.96 12.61
CA THR A 291 14.18 39.70 12.74
C THR A 291 12.98 38.77 12.84
N GLU A 292 11.82 39.29 13.22
CA GLU A 292 10.56 38.52 13.24
C GLU A 292 10.16 38.08 11.84
N GLU A 293 10.34 38.93 10.82
CA GLU A 293 10.05 38.62 9.41
C GLU A 293 10.96 37.51 8.89
N GLU A 294 12.27 37.60 9.15
CA GLU A 294 13.21 36.53 8.77
C GLU A 294 12.88 35.21 9.50
N THR A 295 12.48 35.28 10.75
CA THR A 295 12.08 34.10 11.54
C THR A 295 10.80 33.47 10.96
N ALA A 296 9.82 34.30 10.60
CA ALA A 296 8.56 33.83 10.00
C ALA A 296 8.81 33.16 8.65
N PHE A 297 9.64 33.75 7.78
CA PHE A 297 10.00 33.17 6.50
C PHE A 297 10.71 31.82 6.65
N VAL A 298 11.73 31.76 7.51
CA VAL A 298 12.47 30.49 7.75
C VAL A 298 11.52 29.43 8.30
N LEU A 299 10.66 29.76 9.25
CA LEU A 299 9.71 28.84 9.84
C LEU A 299 8.74 28.30 8.78
N GLU A 300 8.22 29.16 7.91
CA GLU A 300 7.35 28.75 6.80
C GLU A 300 8.06 27.77 5.87
N GLN A 301 9.27 28.08 5.41
CA GLN A 301 10.03 27.18 4.54
C GLN A 301 10.32 25.83 5.22
N LEU A 302 10.63 25.81 6.50
CA LEU A 302 10.87 24.57 7.25
C LEU A 302 9.58 23.75 7.44
N LYS A 303 8.42 24.39 7.59
CA LYS A 303 7.13 23.70 7.64
C LYS A 303 6.77 23.08 6.28
N LEU A 304 7.01 23.79 5.18
CA LEU A 304 6.87 23.25 3.82
C LEU A 304 7.81 22.05 3.57
N ALA A 305 9.07 22.15 4.04
CA ALA A 305 10.02 21.05 3.98
C ALA A 305 9.51 19.83 4.75
N ARG A 306 8.96 20.03 5.95
CA ARG A 306 8.39 18.97 6.78
C ARG A 306 7.21 18.30 6.08
N GLU A 307 6.25 19.09 5.57
CA GLU A 307 5.08 18.56 4.89
C GLU A 307 5.47 17.71 3.68
N GLN A 308 6.43 18.13 2.86
CA GLN A 308 6.95 17.31 1.78
C GLN A 308 7.72 16.07 2.28
N ALA A 309 8.44 16.18 3.39
CA ALA A 309 9.34 15.13 3.86
C ALA A 309 8.62 13.94 4.52
N ILE A 310 7.37 14.09 4.97
CA ILE A 310 6.62 13.01 5.61
C ILE A 310 6.32 11.84 4.65
N ASP A 311 6.36 12.09 3.35
CA ASP A 311 6.11 11.09 2.30
C ASP A 311 7.36 10.29 1.93
N TYR A 312 8.46 10.46 2.70
CA TYR A 312 9.70 9.75 2.47
C TYR A 312 10.04 8.82 3.64
N LYS A 313 10.59 7.64 3.30
CA LYS A 313 10.75 6.54 4.26
C LYS A 313 11.84 6.74 5.30
N ASN A 314 12.94 7.40 4.96
CA ASN A 314 14.14 7.39 5.79
C ASN A 314 14.76 8.77 6.03
N MET A 315 15.58 8.88 7.09
CA MET A 315 16.17 10.16 7.52
C MET A 315 17.13 10.78 6.49
N LYS A 316 17.72 10.02 5.58
CA LYS A 316 18.59 10.58 4.52
C LYS A 316 17.75 11.35 3.51
N GLN A 317 16.62 10.76 3.10
CA GLN A 317 15.66 11.39 2.18
C GLN A 317 15.00 12.61 2.84
N ILE A 318 14.52 12.49 4.07
CA ILE A 318 13.97 13.61 4.85
C ILE A 318 14.97 14.75 4.92
N SER A 319 16.25 14.44 5.20
CA SER A 319 17.31 15.47 5.26
C SER A 319 17.56 16.12 3.90
N ALA A 320 17.51 15.37 2.80
CA ALA A 320 17.65 15.92 1.45
C ALA A 320 16.55 16.91 1.11
N ILE A 321 15.29 16.64 1.49
CA ILE A 321 14.20 17.61 1.35
C ILE A 321 14.48 18.87 2.14
N PHE A 322 14.86 18.75 3.41
CA PHE A 322 15.19 19.92 4.23
C PHE A 322 16.32 20.76 3.64
N GLU A 323 17.36 20.15 3.02
CA GLU A 323 18.45 20.90 2.35
C GLU A 323 17.95 21.78 1.21
N ILE A 324 16.95 21.32 0.42
CA ILE A 324 16.34 22.13 -0.64
C ILE A 324 15.74 23.42 -0.06
N TYR A 325 14.97 23.31 1.02
CA TYR A 325 14.33 24.46 1.64
C TYR A 325 15.29 25.35 2.42
N LYS A 326 16.35 24.77 3.01
CA LYS A 326 17.45 25.54 3.59
C LYS A 326 18.14 26.42 2.56
N THR A 327 18.38 25.89 1.36
CA THR A 327 18.95 26.69 0.25
C THR A 327 18.06 27.90 -0.06
N LYS A 328 16.74 27.77 -0.04
CA LYS A 328 15.81 28.90 -0.21
C LYS A 328 15.95 29.93 0.92
N CYS A 329 16.09 29.47 2.17
CA CYS A 329 16.33 30.37 3.29
C CYS A 329 17.66 31.13 3.17
N GLU A 330 18.72 30.46 2.71
CA GLU A 330 20.04 31.06 2.49
C GLU A 330 20.01 32.11 1.36
N GLN A 331 19.27 31.83 0.29
CA GLN A 331 19.03 32.79 -0.79
C GLN A 331 18.26 34.02 -0.30
N TYR A 332 17.19 33.79 0.47
CA TYR A 332 16.41 34.89 1.06
C TYR A 332 17.28 35.82 1.89
N PHE A 333 18.15 35.32 2.77
CA PHE A 333 19.07 36.14 3.55
C PHE A 333 19.98 36.96 2.64
N ASN A 334 20.55 36.38 1.60
CA ASN A 334 21.44 37.08 0.67
C ASN A 334 20.70 38.19 -0.09
N GLU A 335 19.45 37.96 -0.52
CA GLU A 335 18.61 38.91 -1.24
C GLU A 335 18.14 40.08 -0.35
N HIS A 336 18.08 39.85 0.97
CA HIS A 336 17.65 40.86 1.93
C HIS A 336 18.83 41.52 2.70
N GLY A 337 19.97 41.60 2.05
CA GLY A 337 21.12 42.37 2.55
C GLY A 337 21.98 41.67 3.60
N ARG A 338 21.74 40.41 3.87
CA ARG A 338 22.60 39.55 4.69
C ARG A 338 23.67 38.87 3.83
N ASN A 339 24.80 38.51 4.43
CA ASN A 339 25.83 37.68 3.79
C ASN A 339 25.85 36.32 4.50
N TRP A 340 25.06 35.36 3.98
CA TRP A 340 24.95 34.04 4.57
C TRP A 340 26.31 33.35 4.75
N ARG A 341 27.14 33.37 3.72
CA ARG A 341 28.45 32.73 3.75
C ARG A 341 29.35 33.30 4.90
N GLN A 342 29.32 34.60 5.09
CA GLN A 342 30.11 35.24 6.15
C GLN A 342 29.54 34.90 7.54
N MET A 343 28.22 35.00 7.72
CA MET A 343 27.58 34.68 9.00
C MET A 343 27.86 33.24 9.41
N PHE A 344 27.71 32.29 8.47
CA PHE A 344 28.00 30.87 8.73
C PHE A 344 29.49 30.65 9.09
N LYS A 345 30.42 31.29 8.39
CA LYS A 345 31.85 31.21 8.69
C LYS A 345 32.15 31.73 10.11
N ASP A 346 31.57 32.86 10.50
CA ASP A 346 31.77 33.47 11.81
C ASP A 346 31.21 32.57 12.93
N TYR A 347 30.02 31.99 12.71
CA TYR A 347 29.43 31.01 13.61
C TYR A 347 30.35 29.80 13.82
N VAL A 348 30.85 29.19 12.70
CA VAL A 348 31.75 28.04 12.78
C VAL A 348 33.03 28.39 13.53
N ASN A 349 33.63 29.55 13.28
CA ASN A 349 34.85 30.00 13.95
C ASN A 349 34.60 30.17 15.46
N LYS A 350 33.49 30.81 15.85
CA LYS A 350 33.07 30.95 17.23
C LYS A 350 32.92 29.58 17.91
N ARG A 351 32.20 28.65 17.31
CA ARG A 351 32.00 27.29 17.85
C ARG A 351 33.33 26.53 18.04
N ASN A 352 34.25 26.66 17.07
CA ASN A 352 35.56 26.02 17.15
C ASN A 352 36.43 26.63 18.28
N ALA A 353 36.36 27.93 18.51
CA ALA A 353 37.06 28.61 19.61
C ALA A 353 36.50 28.15 20.98
N GLU A 354 35.17 28.07 21.12
CA GLU A 354 34.49 27.56 22.31
C GLU A 354 34.89 26.10 22.62
N LYS A 355 34.93 25.22 21.64
CA LYS A 355 35.37 23.83 21.81
C LYS A 355 36.84 23.75 22.25
N LYS A 356 37.72 24.57 21.67
CA LYS A 356 39.14 24.63 22.08
C LYS A 356 39.30 25.10 23.51
N ALA A 357 38.50 26.07 23.95
CA ALA A 357 38.50 26.55 25.32
C ALA A 357 37.99 25.49 26.33
N GLN A 358 36.99 24.70 25.96
CA GLN A 358 36.43 23.61 26.80
C GLN A 358 37.32 22.37 26.83
N GLY A 359 38.07 22.04 25.75
CA GLY A 359 38.98 20.90 25.68
C GLY A 359 40.36 21.13 26.33
N LYS A 360 40.59 22.29 26.95
CA LYS A 360 41.77 22.63 27.76
C LYS A 360 41.54 22.51 29.25
N LYS A 361 40.46 21.86 29.68
CA LYS A 361 40.24 21.55 31.10
C LYS A 361 40.46 20.06 31.37
#